data_6295aebdb276f3a8067c02df89fac173
#
_entry.id   6295aebdb276f3a8067c02df89fac173
#
_cell.length_a   1.000
_cell.length_b   1.000
_cell.length_c   1.000
_cell.angle_alpha   90.00
_cell.angle_beta   90.00
_cell.angle_gamma   90.00
#
_symmetry.space_group_name_H-M   'P 1'
#
loop_
_entity.id
_entity.type
_entity.pdbx_description
1 polymer ?
#
loop_
_entity_poly.entity_id
_entity_poly.type
_entity_poly.pdbx_seq_one_letter_code
_entity_poly.pdbx_strand_id
1 'polypeptide(L)'
;MGKSIKFLTAFLIILKTVRTEVCNDTSEFACDCTLLLDQKRHNLPSLFADCTARQINEIPHLKSKVNHLDLSFNNIQFLDPKKQNLSSADLHVLELGYNQISKIDVGFFSRVSNLEVLDLSHNAIEALDTEMFQNCTKLQRLDLSFNKMKHLPQGIFKHVLSIKSLDLSYNLLGGFLESTSLVTNLSLSSQITELKLNGMNVTSFPNDFFHRFEQLRYLSLTDNHLHLVPDLPQSLEYLDLSGNKLVNLSLKYLNYPSLKVLKLNRMESLRNIHKYAFYSLGALEKLYITDCPNLKQFNELVFDVLPKDTRIFPSFISLARNRLSKLNYTYGFLFKNLKRADLTHNPWHCDCDILWLQAYRSVLHRQDNVRCNSPPNLKNKSLMELSSADLPECYPAEYGKKSHRIVIVTLTVAIVLLCGVVFVLIRYPFSWLAGNTTVGPNLPYRSPSTPVSEPEHRENPFSIQ
;
A
#
# COMPACT_ATOMS: atom_id res chain seq x y z
N MET A 1 17.05 38.63 6.89
CA MET A 1 18.06 37.70 7.42
C MET A 1 18.02 37.78 8.95
N GLY A 2 17.70 36.73 9.66
CA GLY A 2 17.81 36.68 11.13
C GLY A 2 16.55 36.37 11.93
N LYS A 3 15.76 35.30 11.59
CA LYS A 3 14.71 34.77 12.49
C LYS A 3 14.41 33.28 12.31
N SER A 4 15.31 32.46 11.79
CA SER A 4 15.07 31.01 11.58
C SER A 4 16.03 30.06 12.29
N ILE A 5 16.81 30.52 13.28
CA ILE A 5 17.81 29.65 13.97
C ILE A 5 17.46 29.39 15.45
N LYS A 6 16.31 29.87 15.94
CA LYS A 6 15.94 29.66 17.35
C LYS A 6 14.97 28.52 17.66
N PHE A 7 14.52 27.75 16.64
CA PHE A 7 13.59 26.62 16.88
C PHE A 7 14.24 25.23 16.84
N LEU A 8 15.51 25.11 16.43
CA LEU A 8 16.23 23.82 16.42
C LEU A 8 17.04 23.56 17.71
N THR A 9 17.21 24.55 18.58
CA THR A 9 17.97 24.41 19.84
C THR A 9 17.11 24.08 21.06
N ALA A 10 15.79 24.01 20.92
CA ALA A 10 14.88 23.65 22.02
C ALA A 10 14.56 22.15 22.10
N PHE A 11 14.99 21.33 21.15
CA PHE A 11 14.80 19.86 21.17
C PHE A 11 16.04 19.09 21.64
N LEU A 12 17.12 19.79 21.96
CA LEU A 12 18.37 19.26 22.53
C LEU A 12 18.50 19.61 24.01
N ILE A 13 17.35 19.68 24.71
CA ILE A 13 17.34 19.93 26.14
C ILE A 13 17.34 18.60 26.86
N ILE A 14 18.53 18.30 27.39
CA ILE A 14 18.82 17.52 28.59
C ILE A 14 18.68 16.01 28.39
N LEU A 15 19.54 15.44 27.58
CA LEU A 15 20.23 14.22 27.96
C LEU A 15 21.28 14.64 29.00
N LYS A 16 20.88 15.04 30.20
CA LYS A 16 21.73 14.90 31.37
C LYS A 16 21.80 13.39 31.61
N THR A 17 22.86 12.75 31.14
CA THR A 17 23.33 11.49 31.70
C THR A 17 23.59 11.74 33.17
N VAL A 18 22.54 11.61 33.97
CA VAL A 18 22.73 11.45 35.41
C VAL A 18 23.29 10.04 35.55
N ARG A 19 24.61 9.91 35.62
CA ARG A 19 25.23 8.72 36.19
C ARG A 19 24.74 8.67 37.64
N THR A 20 23.58 8.06 37.82
CA THR A 20 23.08 7.79 39.18
C THR A 20 23.83 6.56 39.68
N GLU A 21 24.25 6.60 40.92
CA GLU A 21 24.89 5.46 41.63
C GLU A 21 24.08 4.16 41.61
N VAL A 22 22.94 4.21 41.03
CA VAL A 22 21.87 3.24 40.96
C VAL A 22 22.16 2.12 39.94
N CYS A 23 22.97 2.42 38.90
CA CYS A 23 23.46 1.45 37.95
C CYS A 23 24.94 1.11 38.09
N ASN A 24 25.57 1.73 39.09
CA ASN A 24 26.94 1.42 39.47
C ASN A 24 26.97 0.24 40.48
N ASP A 25 26.68 -0.95 39.96
CA ASP A 25 27.23 -2.12 40.64
C ASP A 25 28.61 -2.38 40.06
N THR A 26 29.57 -2.65 40.92
CA THR A 26 30.93 -3.08 40.57
C THR A 26 30.96 -4.49 39.95
N SER A 27 29.82 -4.98 39.45
CA SER A 27 29.71 -6.21 38.69
C SER A 27 30.22 -5.95 37.28
N GLU A 28 30.84 -6.94 36.69
CA GLU A 28 31.48 -7.02 35.37
C GLU A 28 30.59 -6.54 34.21
N PHE A 29 29.32 -6.21 34.44
CA PHE A 29 28.28 -5.87 33.48
C PHE A 29 27.49 -4.60 33.86
N ALA A 30 28.17 -3.45 33.89
CA ALA A 30 27.51 -2.18 34.21
C ALA A 30 26.54 -1.76 33.06
N CYS A 31 25.23 -1.70 33.33
CA CYS A 31 24.23 -1.12 32.41
C CYS A 31 24.32 0.41 32.42
N ASP A 32 24.05 1.04 31.30
CA ASP A 32 23.92 2.49 31.20
C ASP A 32 22.50 2.93 31.61
N CYS A 33 22.39 3.78 32.61
CA CYS A 33 21.10 4.24 33.08
C CYS A 33 20.82 5.69 32.68
N THR A 34 19.63 5.91 32.13
CA THR A 34 19.14 7.22 31.73
C THR A 34 17.77 7.49 32.34
N LEU A 35 17.56 8.73 32.83
CA LEU A 35 16.24 9.17 33.23
C LEU A 35 15.53 9.80 32.05
N LEU A 36 14.42 9.21 31.65
CA LEU A 36 13.58 9.68 30.54
C LEU A 36 12.28 10.26 31.10
N LEU A 37 11.69 11.22 30.40
CA LEU A 37 10.32 11.68 30.68
C LEU A 37 9.35 10.85 29.87
N ASP A 38 8.53 10.05 30.52
CA ASP A 38 7.52 9.22 29.87
C ASP A 38 6.32 10.08 29.45
N GLN A 39 6.24 10.40 28.16
CA GLN A 39 5.13 11.18 27.59
C GLN A 39 3.76 10.49 27.75
N LYS A 40 3.71 9.15 27.78
CA LYS A 40 2.46 8.40 27.97
C LYS A 40 1.97 8.45 29.43
N ARG A 41 2.84 8.75 30.37
CA ARG A 41 2.56 8.82 31.80
C ARG A 41 2.67 10.23 32.34
N HIS A 42 2.13 11.22 31.65
CA HIS A 42 2.11 12.62 32.10
C HIS A 42 3.51 13.19 32.42
N ASN A 43 4.53 12.78 31.62
CA ASN A 43 5.93 13.18 31.82
C ASN A 43 6.51 12.78 33.18
N LEU A 44 6.03 11.67 33.75
CA LEU A 44 6.67 11.12 34.97
C LEU A 44 8.09 10.62 34.65
N PRO A 45 9.04 10.76 35.55
CA PRO A 45 10.39 10.25 35.35
C PRO A 45 10.37 8.71 35.26
N SER A 46 10.95 8.18 34.21
CA SER A 46 11.10 6.75 33.94
C SER A 46 12.57 6.40 33.86
N LEU A 47 13.02 5.46 34.64
CA LEU A 47 14.40 5.00 34.62
C LEU A 47 14.56 3.90 33.57
N PHE A 48 15.35 4.18 32.53
CA PHE A 48 15.76 3.26 31.49
C PHE A 48 17.14 2.69 31.81
N ALA A 49 17.28 1.37 31.85
CA ALA A 49 18.54 0.66 32.00
C ALA A 49 18.89 -0.04 30.68
N ASP A 50 19.92 0.46 30.02
CA ASP A 50 20.46 -0.11 28.77
C ASP A 50 21.59 -1.06 29.10
N CYS A 51 21.33 -2.35 28.98
CA CYS A 51 22.24 -3.45 29.16
C CYS A 51 22.53 -4.20 27.82
N THR A 52 22.30 -3.54 26.68
CA THR A 52 22.43 -4.18 25.36
C THR A 52 23.87 -4.56 25.04
N ALA A 53 24.05 -5.70 24.36
CA ALA A 53 25.34 -6.16 23.79
C ALA A 53 26.53 -6.22 24.78
N ARG A 54 26.27 -6.67 26.03
CA ARG A 54 27.28 -6.72 27.10
C ARG A 54 27.75 -8.11 27.45
N GLN A 55 27.43 -9.12 26.60
CA GLN A 55 27.77 -10.53 26.82
C GLN A 55 27.18 -11.10 28.13
N ILE A 56 26.06 -10.57 28.58
CA ILE A 56 25.37 -10.96 29.80
C ILE A 56 24.78 -12.37 29.61
N ASN A 57 25.08 -13.26 30.56
CA ASN A 57 24.57 -14.64 30.59
C ASN A 57 23.36 -14.80 31.52
N GLU A 58 23.21 -13.93 32.49
CA GLU A 58 22.13 -13.95 33.47
C GLU A 58 21.64 -12.52 33.71
N ILE A 59 20.34 -12.36 34.03
CA ILE A 59 19.76 -11.03 34.30
C ILE A 59 20.46 -10.43 35.54
N PRO A 60 21.03 -9.23 35.42
CA PRO A 60 21.73 -8.58 36.52
C PRO A 60 20.78 -8.21 37.68
N HIS A 61 21.27 -8.23 38.89
CA HIS A 61 20.48 -7.82 40.03
C HIS A 61 20.39 -6.29 40.06
N LEU A 62 19.20 -5.76 39.79
CA LEU A 62 18.96 -4.34 39.73
C LEU A 62 18.66 -3.78 41.15
N LYS A 63 19.47 -2.86 41.62
CA LYS A 63 19.29 -2.21 42.98
C LYS A 63 18.18 -1.15 42.97
N SER A 64 17.67 -0.75 41.86
CA SER A 64 16.73 0.38 41.72
C SER A 64 15.48 0.07 40.97
N LYS A 65 14.56 1.00 41.08
CA LYS A 65 13.24 0.96 40.45
C LYS A 65 13.33 1.26 38.94
N VAL A 66 13.82 0.29 38.20
CA VAL A 66 13.90 0.38 36.72
C VAL A 66 12.51 0.22 36.13
N ASN A 67 12.14 1.11 35.22
CA ASN A 67 10.86 1.07 34.49
C ASN A 67 10.99 0.38 33.13
N HIS A 68 12.14 0.54 32.50
CA HIS A 68 12.46 -0.07 31.22
C HIS A 68 13.84 -0.72 31.29
N LEU A 69 13.89 -2.03 31.08
CA LEU A 69 15.12 -2.82 31.07
C LEU A 69 15.33 -3.42 29.69
N ASP A 70 16.42 -3.03 29.04
CA ASP A 70 16.82 -3.59 27.76
C ASP A 70 18.06 -4.49 27.94
N LEU A 71 17.85 -5.78 27.77
CA LEU A 71 18.85 -6.86 27.81
C LEU A 71 19.06 -7.50 26.43
N SER A 72 18.66 -6.83 25.38
CA SER A 72 18.78 -7.36 24.02
C SER A 72 20.24 -7.58 23.60
N PHE A 73 20.47 -8.49 22.66
CA PHE A 73 21.80 -8.81 22.11
C PHE A 73 22.80 -9.30 23.15
N ASN A 74 22.34 -10.20 24.04
CA ASN A 74 23.18 -10.84 25.05
C ASN A 74 23.22 -12.37 24.90
N ASN A 75 23.75 -13.09 25.89
CA ASN A 75 23.94 -14.54 25.85
C ASN A 75 23.04 -15.29 26.83
N ILE A 76 21.91 -14.72 27.24
CA ILE A 76 20.99 -15.29 28.23
C ILE A 76 20.37 -16.57 27.62
N GLN A 77 20.52 -17.70 28.34
CA GLN A 77 20.01 -19.01 27.86
C GLN A 77 18.76 -19.49 28.61
N PHE A 78 18.64 -19.14 29.88
CA PHE A 78 17.57 -19.63 30.75
C PHE A 78 17.02 -18.48 31.60
N LEU A 79 15.71 -18.48 31.80
CA LEU A 79 15.05 -17.60 32.75
C LEU A 79 14.52 -18.43 33.91
N ASP A 80 15.25 -18.39 35.05
CA ASP A 80 14.97 -19.19 36.25
C ASP A 80 14.65 -18.24 37.42
N PRO A 81 13.42 -18.27 37.97
CA PRO A 81 13.06 -17.36 39.11
C PRO A 81 13.77 -17.63 40.39
N LYS A 82 14.45 -18.79 40.52
CA LYS A 82 15.25 -19.14 41.70
C LYS A 82 16.65 -18.55 41.64
N LYS A 83 17.22 -18.40 40.45
CA LYS A 83 18.57 -17.87 40.25
C LYS A 83 18.55 -16.38 39.94
N GLN A 84 17.54 -15.92 39.23
CA GLN A 84 17.44 -14.56 38.70
C GLN A 84 16.20 -13.90 39.32
N ASN A 85 16.40 -12.94 40.18
CA ASN A 85 15.30 -12.27 40.83
C ASN A 85 14.91 -10.98 40.10
N LEU A 86 14.05 -11.13 39.08
CA LEU A 86 13.42 -9.99 38.43
C LEU A 86 12.22 -9.50 39.26
N SER A 87 12.51 -8.82 40.37
CA SER A 87 11.48 -8.30 41.28
C SER A 87 11.42 -6.79 41.16
N SER A 88 10.57 -6.28 40.30
CA SER A 88 10.30 -4.85 40.21
C SER A 88 8.85 -4.58 39.89
N ALA A 89 8.13 -4.05 40.86
CA ALA A 89 6.76 -3.57 40.63
C ALA A 89 6.71 -2.36 39.69
N ASP A 90 7.85 -1.72 39.46
CA ASP A 90 7.95 -0.52 38.62
C ASP A 90 8.34 -0.86 37.14
N LEU A 91 8.64 -2.15 36.84
CA LEU A 91 9.04 -2.57 35.49
C LEU A 91 7.84 -2.62 34.58
N HIS A 92 7.89 -1.86 33.46
CA HIS A 92 6.84 -1.77 32.47
C HIS A 92 7.27 -2.31 31.10
N VAL A 93 8.56 -2.20 30.80
CA VAL A 93 9.13 -2.68 29.53
C VAL A 93 10.33 -3.57 29.83
N LEU A 94 10.29 -4.79 29.27
CA LEU A 94 11.38 -5.76 29.34
C LEU A 94 11.71 -6.24 27.94
N GLU A 95 12.92 -5.94 27.48
CA GLU A 95 13.43 -6.37 26.18
C GLU A 95 14.53 -7.43 26.39
N LEU A 96 14.27 -8.63 25.89
CA LEU A 96 15.12 -9.80 25.93
C LEU A 96 15.39 -10.36 24.53
N GLY A 97 15.12 -9.57 23.51
CA GLY A 97 15.30 -9.96 22.11
C GLY A 97 16.78 -10.26 21.79
N TYR A 98 17.02 -11.07 20.78
CA TYR A 98 18.39 -11.44 20.33
C TYR A 98 19.25 -11.99 21.46
N ASN A 99 18.72 -13.00 22.17
CA ASN A 99 19.43 -13.81 23.16
C ASN A 99 19.44 -15.29 22.71
N GLN A 100 19.76 -16.19 23.60
CA GLN A 100 19.79 -17.64 23.37
C GLN A 100 18.77 -18.36 24.26
N ILE A 101 17.69 -17.67 24.69
CA ILE A 101 16.72 -18.19 25.64
C ILE A 101 16.00 -19.39 25.03
N SER A 102 16.22 -20.56 25.62
CA SER A 102 15.57 -21.81 25.19
C SER A 102 14.48 -22.25 26.17
N LYS A 103 14.58 -21.84 27.44
CA LYS A 103 13.66 -22.22 28.49
C LYS A 103 13.35 -21.05 29.41
N ILE A 104 12.08 -20.92 29.76
CA ILE A 104 11.57 -19.98 30.74
C ILE A 104 10.80 -20.77 31.79
N ASP A 105 11.23 -20.74 33.03
CA ASP A 105 10.55 -21.47 34.09
C ASP A 105 9.29 -20.72 34.55
N VAL A 106 8.27 -21.50 34.91
CA VAL A 106 6.97 -20.98 35.41
C VAL A 106 7.21 -20.08 36.63
N GLY A 107 6.52 -18.94 36.64
CA GLY A 107 6.66 -17.96 37.70
C GLY A 107 7.77 -16.93 37.51
N PHE A 108 8.59 -17.02 36.44
CA PHE A 108 9.61 -16.02 36.18
C PHE A 108 9.03 -14.59 36.12
N PHE A 109 7.91 -14.42 35.42
CA PHE A 109 7.22 -13.12 35.31
C PHE A 109 6.25 -12.83 36.49
N SER A 110 6.17 -13.69 37.51
CA SER A 110 5.19 -13.55 38.61
C SER A 110 5.33 -12.27 39.41
N ARG A 111 6.53 -11.67 39.45
CA ARG A 111 6.86 -10.50 40.24
C ARG A 111 6.89 -9.18 39.47
N VAL A 112 6.53 -9.22 38.14
CA VAL A 112 6.49 -8.04 37.27
C VAL A 112 5.08 -7.76 36.77
N SER A 113 4.14 -7.66 37.70
CA SER A 113 2.71 -7.50 37.41
C SER A 113 2.34 -6.22 36.65
N ASN A 114 3.22 -5.24 36.61
CA ASN A 114 3.04 -3.99 35.86
C ASN A 114 3.62 -4.01 34.45
N LEU A 115 4.13 -5.17 33.99
CA LEU A 115 4.72 -5.31 32.66
C LEU A 115 3.68 -5.04 31.58
N GLU A 116 3.99 -4.09 30.69
CA GLU A 116 3.16 -3.67 29.57
C GLU A 116 3.74 -4.13 28.21
N VAL A 117 5.08 -4.23 28.13
CA VAL A 117 5.79 -4.65 26.91
C VAL A 117 6.79 -5.74 27.26
N LEU A 118 6.72 -6.85 26.55
CA LEU A 118 7.67 -7.96 26.65
C LEU A 118 8.15 -8.34 25.26
N ASP A 119 9.45 -8.21 25.03
CA ASP A 119 10.12 -8.69 23.85
C ASP A 119 10.97 -9.94 24.17
N LEU A 120 10.61 -11.07 23.58
CA LEU A 120 11.31 -12.36 23.61
C LEU A 120 11.70 -12.80 22.20
N SER A 121 11.72 -11.90 21.24
CA SER A 121 12.01 -12.20 19.84
C SER A 121 13.45 -12.67 19.65
N HIS A 122 13.72 -13.35 18.54
CA HIS A 122 15.06 -13.82 18.19
C HIS A 122 15.76 -14.60 19.32
N ASN A 123 15.07 -15.64 19.79
CA ASN A 123 15.54 -16.56 20.81
C ASN A 123 15.42 -18.02 20.33
N ALA A 124 15.62 -18.98 21.23
CA ALA A 124 15.55 -20.40 20.95
C ALA A 124 14.37 -21.10 21.66
N ILE A 125 13.31 -20.37 21.98
CA ILE A 125 12.15 -20.86 22.74
C ILE A 125 11.40 -21.89 21.88
N GLU A 126 11.27 -23.12 22.41
CA GLU A 126 10.55 -24.20 21.74
C GLU A 126 9.14 -24.42 22.28
N ALA A 127 8.93 -24.15 23.57
CA ALA A 127 7.65 -24.29 24.23
C ALA A 127 7.45 -23.24 25.33
N LEU A 128 6.20 -22.93 25.60
CA LEU A 128 5.77 -22.08 26.71
C LEU A 128 4.91 -22.90 27.69
N ASP A 129 4.89 -22.51 28.94
CA ASP A 129 3.95 -23.08 29.91
C ASP A 129 2.64 -22.30 29.94
N THR A 130 1.50 -22.96 30.17
CA THR A 130 0.17 -22.33 30.20
C THR A 130 0.05 -21.18 31.19
N GLU A 131 0.72 -21.29 32.36
CA GLU A 131 0.65 -20.30 33.43
C GLU A 131 1.76 -19.24 33.38
N MET A 132 2.57 -19.24 32.32
CA MET A 132 3.73 -18.36 32.20
C MET A 132 3.36 -16.88 32.36
N PHE A 133 2.22 -16.47 31.84
CA PHE A 133 1.77 -15.08 31.87
C PHE A 133 0.72 -14.79 32.95
N GLN A 134 0.57 -15.66 33.97
CA GLN A 134 -0.50 -15.59 34.98
C GLN A 134 -0.63 -14.21 35.64
N ASN A 135 0.48 -13.54 35.92
CA ASN A 135 0.49 -12.24 36.57
C ASN A 135 0.73 -11.05 35.61
N CYS A 136 0.81 -11.30 34.30
CA CYS A 136 1.05 -10.26 33.30
C CYS A 136 -0.25 -9.61 32.82
N THR A 137 -1.15 -9.25 33.73
CA THR A 137 -2.50 -8.74 33.39
C THR A 137 -2.51 -7.40 32.67
N LYS A 138 -1.43 -6.61 32.78
CA LYS A 138 -1.26 -5.31 32.09
C LYS A 138 -0.51 -5.40 30.77
N LEU A 139 -0.09 -6.60 30.36
CA LEU A 139 0.70 -6.79 29.14
C LEU A 139 -0.11 -6.38 27.92
N GLN A 140 0.39 -5.39 27.18
CA GLN A 140 -0.23 -4.82 25.98
C GLN A 140 0.47 -5.25 24.68
N ARG A 141 1.80 -5.47 24.76
CA ARG A 141 2.61 -5.91 23.62
C ARG A 141 3.46 -7.10 24.00
N LEU A 142 3.35 -8.16 23.22
CA LEU A 142 4.15 -9.38 23.34
C LEU A 142 4.76 -9.72 21.99
N ASP A 143 6.08 -9.75 21.95
CA ASP A 143 6.83 -10.22 20.78
C ASP A 143 7.49 -11.57 21.11
N LEU A 144 7.09 -12.61 20.37
CA LEU A 144 7.61 -13.97 20.44
C LEU A 144 8.17 -14.40 19.07
N SER A 145 8.39 -13.46 18.17
CA SER A 145 8.84 -13.75 16.81
C SER A 145 10.25 -14.33 16.77
N PHE A 146 10.57 -15.00 15.68
CA PHE A 146 11.89 -15.62 15.47
C PHE A 146 12.33 -16.55 16.62
N ASN A 147 11.43 -17.49 16.96
CA ASN A 147 11.66 -18.56 17.91
C ASN A 147 11.46 -19.94 17.25
N LYS A 148 11.42 -21.02 18.02
CA LYS A 148 11.34 -22.40 17.52
C LYS A 148 10.04 -23.10 17.91
N MET A 149 9.01 -22.35 18.28
CA MET A 149 7.75 -22.90 18.77
C MET A 149 7.01 -23.66 17.66
N LYS A 150 6.56 -24.89 17.96
CA LYS A 150 5.75 -25.73 17.06
C LYS A 150 4.28 -25.73 17.43
N HIS A 151 3.95 -25.44 18.67
CA HIS A 151 2.61 -25.36 19.21
C HIS A 151 2.57 -24.35 20.36
N LEU A 152 1.37 -23.89 20.69
CA LEU A 152 1.11 -23.07 21.86
C LEU A 152 0.17 -23.82 22.79
N PRO A 153 0.39 -23.79 24.11
CA PRO A 153 -0.48 -24.48 25.05
C PRO A 153 -1.87 -23.87 25.10
N GLN A 154 -2.87 -24.70 25.37
CA GLN A 154 -4.26 -24.25 25.49
C GLN A 154 -4.38 -23.19 26.57
N GLY A 155 -5.08 -22.08 26.28
CA GLY A 155 -5.33 -21.01 27.23
C GLY A 155 -4.10 -20.17 27.60
N ILE A 156 -2.99 -20.22 26.85
CA ILE A 156 -1.75 -19.47 27.14
C ILE A 156 -2.01 -17.97 27.36
N PHE A 157 -2.98 -17.37 26.67
CA PHE A 157 -3.30 -15.94 26.78
C PHE A 157 -4.46 -15.63 27.70
N LYS A 158 -4.99 -16.61 28.47
CA LYS A 158 -6.18 -16.43 29.32
C LYS A 158 -6.03 -15.32 30.38
N HIS A 159 -4.80 -15.02 30.80
CA HIS A 159 -4.49 -13.99 31.78
C HIS A 159 -4.07 -12.66 31.18
N VAL A 160 -3.76 -12.62 29.87
CA VAL A 160 -3.24 -11.42 29.19
C VAL A 160 -4.40 -10.64 28.56
N LEU A 161 -5.28 -10.12 29.43
CA LEU A 161 -6.53 -9.49 29.00
C LEU A 161 -6.36 -8.15 28.31
N SER A 162 -5.23 -7.47 28.56
CA SER A 162 -4.90 -6.13 28.03
C SER A 162 -4.14 -6.17 26.71
N ILE A 163 -3.88 -7.35 26.15
CA ILE A 163 -3.05 -7.51 24.93
C ILE A 163 -3.64 -6.76 23.75
N LYS A 164 -2.84 -5.93 23.11
CA LYS A 164 -3.19 -5.15 21.91
C LYS A 164 -2.35 -5.53 20.70
N SER A 165 -1.10 -5.93 20.92
CA SER A 165 -0.16 -6.30 19.86
C SER A 165 0.51 -7.63 20.20
N LEU A 166 0.40 -8.59 19.27
CA LEU A 166 1.02 -9.91 19.38
C LEU A 166 1.78 -10.22 18.08
N ASP A 167 3.07 -10.55 18.23
CA ASP A 167 3.90 -11.04 17.14
C ASP A 167 4.35 -12.48 17.41
N LEU A 168 3.92 -13.41 16.56
CA LEU A 168 4.30 -14.83 16.58
C LEU A 168 5.10 -15.22 15.34
N SER A 169 5.50 -14.25 14.53
CA SER A 169 6.14 -14.45 13.22
C SER A 169 7.40 -15.31 13.29
N TYR A 170 7.67 -16.01 12.22
CA TYR A 170 8.90 -16.80 12.05
C TYR A 170 9.11 -17.82 13.18
N ASN A 171 8.02 -18.54 13.52
CA ASN A 171 7.98 -19.73 14.35
C ASN A 171 7.56 -20.94 13.50
N LEU A 172 7.60 -22.14 14.06
CA LEU A 172 7.21 -23.38 13.38
C LEU A 172 5.73 -23.73 13.62
N LEU A 173 4.88 -22.69 13.76
CA LEU A 173 3.48 -22.82 14.17
C LEU A 173 2.50 -23.14 13.02
N GLY A 174 2.94 -23.23 11.77
CA GLY A 174 2.07 -23.35 10.60
C GLY A 174 1.04 -24.47 10.71
N GLY A 175 1.48 -25.71 10.86
CA GLY A 175 0.56 -26.84 10.98
C GLY A 175 -0.36 -26.78 12.20
N PHE A 176 0.10 -26.15 13.28
CA PHE A 176 -0.74 -25.90 14.47
C PHE A 176 -1.87 -24.91 14.16
N LEU A 177 -1.56 -23.80 13.50
CA LEU A 177 -2.55 -22.75 13.18
C LEU A 177 -3.57 -23.16 12.11
N GLU A 178 -3.21 -24.08 11.23
CA GLU A 178 -4.12 -24.64 10.22
C GLU A 178 -5.24 -25.51 10.84
N SER A 179 -5.00 -26.05 12.03
CA SER A 179 -5.93 -26.97 12.72
C SER A 179 -6.58 -26.40 13.98
N THR A 180 -6.19 -25.19 14.40
CA THR A 180 -6.53 -24.66 15.72
C THR A 180 -7.24 -23.31 15.62
N SER A 181 -8.33 -23.13 16.37
CA SER A 181 -8.92 -21.82 16.58
C SER A 181 -8.13 -21.04 17.64
N LEU A 182 -7.53 -19.91 17.25
CA LEU A 182 -6.77 -19.05 18.17
C LEU A 182 -7.61 -18.57 19.36
N VAL A 183 -8.87 -18.30 19.11
CA VAL A 183 -9.74 -17.67 20.11
C VAL A 183 -10.21 -18.66 21.15
N THR A 184 -10.68 -19.84 20.72
CA THR A 184 -11.23 -20.84 21.66
C THR A 184 -10.13 -21.60 22.36
N ASN A 185 -9.04 -21.92 21.69
CA ASN A 185 -7.99 -22.76 22.25
C ASN A 185 -6.93 -21.99 23.01
N LEU A 186 -6.56 -20.78 22.53
CA LEU A 186 -5.49 -19.97 23.15
C LEU A 186 -6.02 -18.88 24.08
N SER A 187 -7.34 -18.66 24.10
CA SER A 187 -7.99 -17.60 24.91
C SER A 187 -7.44 -16.20 24.63
N LEU A 188 -7.08 -15.94 23.36
CA LEU A 188 -6.59 -14.62 22.96
C LEU A 188 -7.72 -13.59 23.01
N SER A 189 -7.46 -12.44 23.62
CA SER A 189 -8.42 -11.36 23.78
C SER A 189 -8.92 -10.83 22.42
N SER A 190 -10.23 -10.61 22.29
CA SER A 190 -10.84 -9.93 21.14
C SER A 190 -10.44 -8.46 21.00
N GLN A 191 -9.82 -7.88 22.03
CA GLN A 191 -9.35 -6.48 22.05
C GLN A 191 -8.02 -6.27 21.29
N ILE A 192 -7.47 -7.33 20.71
CA ILE A 192 -6.23 -7.24 19.93
C ILE A 192 -6.42 -6.31 18.71
N THR A 193 -5.47 -5.40 18.52
CA THR A 193 -5.49 -4.41 17.43
C THR A 193 -4.40 -4.67 16.39
N GLU A 194 -3.35 -5.38 16.76
CA GLU A 194 -2.22 -5.71 15.91
C GLU A 194 -1.83 -7.19 16.06
N LEU A 195 -1.80 -7.92 14.93
CA LEU A 195 -1.41 -9.33 14.88
C LEU A 195 -0.42 -9.57 13.73
N LYS A 196 0.70 -10.21 14.03
CA LYS A 196 1.67 -10.62 13.03
C LYS A 196 1.90 -12.12 13.10
N LEU A 197 1.72 -12.77 11.95
CA LEU A 197 1.82 -14.22 11.75
C LEU A 197 2.64 -14.51 10.47
N ASN A 198 3.82 -13.88 10.37
CA ASN A 198 4.65 -13.97 9.16
C ASN A 198 5.54 -15.22 9.18
N GLY A 199 5.89 -15.74 8.01
CA GLY A 199 6.96 -16.73 7.84
C GLY A 199 6.75 -18.04 8.61
N MET A 200 5.52 -18.51 8.75
CA MET A 200 5.19 -19.73 9.49
C MET A 200 4.84 -20.92 8.60
N ASN A 201 4.95 -20.76 7.28
CA ASN A 201 4.59 -21.76 6.26
C ASN A 201 3.09 -22.16 6.25
N VAL A 202 2.20 -21.26 6.71
CA VAL A 202 0.74 -21.50 6.70
C VAL A 202 0.23 -21.54 5.27
N THR A 203 -0.55 -22.56 4.93
CA THR A 203 -1.19 -22.71 3.61
C THR A 203 -2.63 -22.20 3.58
N SER A 204 -3.32 -22.30 4.70
CA SER A 204 -4.69 -21.80 4.90
C SER A 204 -4.98 -21.58 6.37
N PHE A 205 -5.95 -20.74 6.68
CA PHE A 205 -6.50 -20.60 8.02
C PHE A 205 -7.92 -21.16 8.06
N PRO A 206 -8.39 -21.70 9.19
CA PRO A 206 -9.81 -22.02 9.39
C PRO A 206 -10.71 -20.81 9.12
N ASN A 207 -11.90 -21.03 8.58
CA ASN A 207 -12.80 -19.94 8.15
C ASN A 207 -13.17 -18.94 9.26
N ASP A 208 -13.18 -19.39 10.51
CA ASP A 208 -13.52 -18.57 11.68
C ASP A 208 -12.30 -18.01 12.44
N PHE A 209 -11.09 -18.27 11.93
CA PHE A 209 -9.82 -17.96 12.61
C PHE A 209 -9.72 -16.50 13.05
N PHE A 210 -10.08 -15.56 12.17
CA PHE A 210 -10.01 -14.12 12.44
C PHE A 210 -11.35 -13.51 12.84
N HIS A 211 -12.44 -14.27 12.82
CA HIS A 211 -13.81 -13.73 12.92
C HIS A 211 -14.10 -12.95 14.21
N ARG A 212 -13.48 -13.34 15.32
CA ARG A 212 -13.70 -12.70 16.62
C ARG A 212 -12.81 -11.50 16.92
N PHE A 213 -11.90 -11.16 16.02
CA PHE A 213 -11.00 -10.01 16.21
C PHE A 213 -11.59 -8.73 15.64
N GLU A 214 -12.74 -8.29 16.13
CA GLU A 214 -13.48 -7.13 15.63
C GLU A 214 -12.71 -5.80 15.77
N GLN A 215 -11.72 -5.75 16.67
CA GLN A 215 -10.86 -4.58 16.89
C GLN A 215 -9.54 -4.63 16.10
N LEU A 216 -9.31 -5.70 15.33
CA LEU A 216 -8.05 -5.87 14.59
C LEU A 216 -7.95 -4.85 13.47
N ARG A 217 -6.92 -4.01 13.53
CA ARG A 217 -6.63 -2.95 12.55
C ARG A 217 -5.39 -3.22 11.72
N TYR A 218 -4.41 -3.90 12.30
CA TYR A 218 -3.15 -4.23 11.65
C TYR A 218 -2.97 -5.75 11.60
N LEU A 219 -2.85 -6.30 10.40
CA LEU A 219 -2.56 -7.71 10.18
C LEU A 219 -1.42 -7.87 9.19
N SER A 220 -0.42 -8.67 9.57
CA SER A 220 0.65 -9.09 8.67
C SER A 220 0.71 -10.61 8.59
N LEU A 221 0.62 -11.13 7.36
CA LEU A 221 0.66 -12.55 7.01
C LEU A 221 1.76 -12.81 5.97
N THR A 222 2.83 -12.01 5.99
CA THR A 222 3.88 -12.09 4.94
C THR A 222 4.62 -13.42 4.98
N ASP A 223 5.20 -13.77 3.85
CA ASP A 223 6.11 -14.93 3.72
C ASP A 223 5.49 -16.26 4.20
N ASN A 224 4.19 -16.44 3.92
CA ASN A 224 3.47 -17.69 4.12
C ASN A 224 3.22 -18.40 2.78
N HIS A 225 2.45 -19.47 2.78
CA HIS A 225 2.10 -20.23 1.57
C HIS A 225 0.61 -20.10 1.21
N LEU A 226 -0.03 -18.98 1.53
CA LEU A 226 -1.44 -18.77 1.27
C LEU A 226 -1.74 -18.75 -0.24
N HIS A 227 -2.70 -19.56 -0.67
CA HIS A 227 -3.21 -19.59 -2.05
C HIS A 227 -4.44 -18.72 -2.24
N LEU A 228 -5.15 -18.41 -1.16
CA LEU A 228 -6.32 -17.54 -1.11
C LEU A 228 -6.18 -16.55 0.05
N VAL A 229 -6.81 -15.40 -0.08
CA VAL A 229 -6.95 -14.46 1.04
C VAL A 229 -7.91 -15.08 2.05
N PRO A 230 -7.53 -15.24 3.32
CA PRO A 230 -8.43 -15.76 4.34
C PRO A 230 -9.60 -14.80 4.61
N ASP A 231 -10.62 -15.28 5.28
CA ASP A 231 -11.70 -14.42 5.75
C ASP A 231 -11.22 -13.55 6.93
N LEU A 232 -11.27 -12.22 6.78
CA LEU A 232 -10.67 -11.25 7.68
C LEU A 232 -11.72 -10.26 8.20
N PRO A 233 -11.47 -9.64 9.39
CA PRO A 233 -12.39 -8.66 9.95
C PRO A 233 -12.50 -7.38 9.11
N GLN A 234 -13.68 -6.79 9.08
CA GLN A 234 -13.98 -5.53 8.36
C GLN A 234 -13.30 -4.29 8.97
N SER A 235 -12.79 -4.41 10.20
CA SER A 235 -12.09 -3.36 10.94
C SER A 235 -10.66 -3.11 10.47
N LEU A 236 -10.13 -3.95 9.56
CA LEU A 236 -8.74 -3.86 9.11
C LEU A 236 -8.45 -2.53 8.40
N GLU A 237 -7.38 -1.86 8.85
CA GLU A 237 -6.82 -0.67 8.24
C GLU A 237 -5.50 -0.94 7.50
N TYR A 238 -4.75 -1.94 7.90
CA TYR A 238 -3.49 -2.37 7.30
C TYR A 238 -3.48 -3.88 7.09
N LEU A 239 -3.18 -4.31 5.86
CA LEU A 239 -3.02 -5.71 5.49
C LEU A 239 -1.76 -5.91 4.66
N ASP A 240 -0.88 -6.79 5.13
CA ASP A 240 0.29 -7.22 4.38
C ASP A 240 0.23 -8.72 4.08
N LEU A 241 0.07 -9.06 2.81
CA LEU A 241 0.03 -10.42 2.29
C LEU A 241 1.28 -10.75 1.44
N SER A 242 2.31 -9.92 1.50
CA SER A 242 3.51 -10.06 0.65
C SER A 242 4.18 -11.43 0.81
N GLY A 243 4.80 -11.94 -0.25
CA GLY A 243 5.51 -13.22 -0.21
C GLY A 243 4.62 -14.47 -0.11
N ASN A 244 3.32 -14.37 -0.45
CA ASN A 244 2.40 -15.51 -0.49
C ASN A 244 2.25 -16.10 -1.91
N LYS A 245 1.50 -17.20 -2.03
CA LYS A 245 1.31 -17.95 -3.29
C LYS A 245 -0.04 -17.66 -3.96
N LEU A 246 -0.59 -16.47 -3.74
CA LEU A 246 -1.83 -16.04 -4.41
C LEU A 246 -1.63 -15.99 -5.93
N VAL A 247 -2.50 -16.63 -6.69
CA VAL A 247 -2.42 -16.68 -8.17
C VAL A 247 -3.26 -15.57 -8.81
N ASN A 248 -4.46 -15.36 -8.28
CA ASN A 248 -5.44 -14.41 -8.80
C ASN A 248 -6.05 -13.59 -7.65
N LEU A 249 -6.31 -12.32 -7.93
CA LEU A 249 -7.06 -11.44 -7.02
C LEU A 249 -8.37 -11.00 -7.68
N SER A 250 -9.46 -11.11 -6.94
CA SER A 250 -10.80 -10.70 -7.38
C SER A 250 -11.58 -10.05 -6.24
N LEU A 251 -12.66 -9.35 -6.55
CA LEU A 251 -13.57 -8.71 -5.59
C LEU A 251 -14.04 -9.65 -4.47
N LYS A 252 -14.25 -10.92 -4.79
CA LYS A 252 -14.70 -11.93 -3.82
C LYS A 252 -13.79 -12.03 -2.59
N TYR A 253 -12.50 -11.75 -2.77
CA TYR A 253 -11.47 -11.96 -1.73
C TYR A 253 -11.03 -10.69 -1.01
N LEU A 254 -11.40 -9.49 -1.51
CA LEU A 254 -10.91 -8.22 -0.99
C LEU A 254 -12.08 -7.25 -0.71
N ASN A 255 -12.91 -7.61 0.26
CA ASN A 255 -14.04 -6.77 0.69
C ASN A 255 -13.77 -6.17 2.08
N TYR A 256 -12.87 -5.18 2.15
CA TYR A 256 -12.45 -4.53 3.40
C TYR A 256 -12.57 -3.00 3.29
N PRO A 257 -13.75 -2.42 3.57
CA PRO A 257 -14.04 -1.00 3.32
C PRO A 257 -13.20 -0.03 4.16
N SER A 258 -12.68 -0.48 5.31
CA SER A 258 -11.85 0.33 6.21
C SER A 258 -10.35 0.27 5.87
N LEU A 259 -9.94 -0.54 4.88
CA LEU A 259 -8.54 -0.80 4.58
C LEU A 259 -7.86 0.42 3.95
N LYS A 260 -6.82 0.93 4.60
CA LYS A 260 -6.02 2.09 4.17
C LYS A 260 -4.74 1.68 3.44
N VAL A 261 -4.14 0.58 3.86
CA VAL A 261 -2.86 0.12 3.29
C VAL A 261 -2.96 -1.36 2.92
N LEU A 262 -2.71 -1.68 1.66
CA LEU A 262 -2.62 -3.05 1.16
C LEU A 262 -1.25 -3.29 0.54
N LYS A 263 -0.56 -4.35 1.00
CA LYS A 263 0.70 -4.80 0.42
C LYS A 263 0.59 -6.22 -0.12
N LEU A 264 1.03 -6.37 -1.37
CA LEU A 264 1.00 -7.59 -2.17
C LEU A 264 2.35 -7.74 -2.90
N ASN A 265 3.47 -7.51 -2.19
CA ASN A 265 4.79 -7.53 -2.80
C ASN A 265 5.34 -8.96 -2.84
N ARG A 266 6.31 -9.20 -3.71
CA ARG A 266 7.02 -10.50 -3.81
C ARG A 266 6.07 -11.69 -4.00
N MET A 267 5.00 -11.48 -4.77
CA MET A 267 4.01 -12.51 -5.10
C MET A 267 4.49 -13.28 -6.34
N GLU A 268 5.27 -14.34 -6.13
CA GLU A 268 5.82 -15.14 -7.25
C GLU A 268 4.73 -15.79 -8.12
N SER A 269 3.60 -16.17 -7.51
CA SER A 269 2.51 -16.85 -8.20
C SER A 269 1.48 -15.92 -8.82
N LEU A 270 1.48 -14.61 -8.50
CA LEU A 270 0.46 -13.67 -8.92
C LEU A 270 0.56 -13.39 -10.43
N ARG A 271 -0.48 -13.75 -11.17
CA ARG A 271 -0.56 -13.57 -12.62
C ARG A 271 -1.57 -12.53 -13.03
N ASN A 272 -2.74 -12.52 -12.36
CA ASN A 272 -3.86 -11.69 -12.75
C ASN A 272 -4.47 -10.96 -11.55
N ILE A 273 -4.78 -9.69 -11.77
CA ILE A 273 -5.64 -8.91 -10.90
C ILE A 273 -6.87 -8.58 -11.72
N HIS A 274 -8.00 -9.18 -11.35
CA HIS A 274 -9.23 -9.06 -12.11
C HIS A 274 -9.84 -7.66 -12.01
N LYS A 275 -10.70 -7.31 -12.96
CA LYS A 275 -11.51 -6.12 -12.87
C LYS A 275 -12.29 -6.10 -11.56
N TYR A 276 -12.46 -4.93 -10.98
CA TYR A 276 -13.13 -4.69 -9.68
C TYR A 276 -12.44 -5.33 -8.47
N ALA A 277 -11.21 -5.85 -8.59
CA ALA A 277 -10.54 -6.52 -7.47
C ALA A 277 -10.40 -5.63 -6.22
N PHE A 278 -10.28 -4.32 -6.40
CA PHE A 278 -10.14 -3.34 -5.32
C PHE A 278 -11.37 -2.44 -5.14
N TYR A 279 -12.49 -2.80 -5.78
CA TYR A 279 -13.72 -2.01 -5.75
C TYR A 279 -14.24 -1.73 -4.34
N SER A 280 -14.21 -2.72 -3.45
CA SER A 280 -14.71 -2.60 -2.07
C SER A 280 -13.71 -1.94 -1.10
N LEU A 281 -12.52 -1.53 -1.56
CA LEU A 281 -11.50 -0.90 -0.73
C LEU A 281 -11.68 0.63 -0.71
N GLY A 282 -12.84 1.10 -0.26
CA GLY A 282 -13.23 2.51 -0.32
C GLY A 282 -12.35 3.49 0.45
N ALA A 283 -11.62 3.02 1.48
CA ALA A 283 -10.69 3.83 2.28
C ALA A 283 -9.22 3.67 1.85
N LEU A 284 -8.92 2.97 0.74
CA LEU A 284 -7.55 2.64 0.37
C LEU A 284 -6.73 3.90 0.04
N GLU A 285 -5.69 4.15 0.83
CA GLU A 285 -4.75 5.25 0.65
C GLU A 285 -3.47 4.82 -0.08
N LYS A 286 -2.98 3.60 0.19
CA LYS A 286 -1.71 3.10 -0.32
C LYS A 286 -1.81 1.66 -0.80
N LEU A 287 -1.39 1.43 -2.04
CA LEU A 287 -1.32 0.11 -2.66
C LEU A 287 0.11 -0.20 -3.08
N TYR A 288 0.63 -1.34 -2.64
CA TYR A 288 1.96 -1.83 -3.03
C TYR A 288 1.82 -3.20 -3.68
N ILE A 289 2.22 -3.30 -4.94
CA ILE A 289 2.29 -4.54 -5.72
C ILE A 289 3.64 -4.52 -6.45
N THR A 290 4.70 -4.87 -5.74
CA THR A 290 6.06 -4.79 -6.27
C THR A 290 6.73 -6.16 -6.28
N ASP A 291 7.73 -6.32 -7.14
CA ASP A 291 8.51 -7.55 -7.19
C ASP A 291 7.67 -8.81 -7.46
N CYS A 292 6.64 -8.70 -8.33
CA CYS A 292 5.77 -9.81 -8.74
C CYS A 292 6.19 -10.28 -10.15
N PRO A 293 7.07 -11.28 -10.28
CA PRO A 293 7.74 -11.60 -11.54
C PRO A 293 6.81 -12.18 -12.61
N ASN A 294 5.60 -12.59 -12.24
CA ASN A 294 4.62 -13.15 -13.17
C ASN A 294 3.45 -12.20 -13.47
N LEU A 295 3.40 -11.01 -12.84
CA LEU A 295 2.36 -10.00 -13.08
C LEU A 295 2.69 -9.22 -14.35
N LYS A 296 1.98 -9.53 -15.45
CA LYS A 296 2.15 -8.91 -16.77
C LYS A 296 1.11 -7.83 -17.06
N GLN A 297 -0.03 -7.90 -16.42
CA GLN A 297 -1.16 -7.01 -16.64
C GLN A 297 -1.76 -6.55 -15.32
N PHE A 298 -2.12 -5.29 -15.30
CA PHE A 298 -2.88 -4.65 -14.24
C PHE A 298 -4.15 -4.13 -14.89
N ASN A 299 -5.32 -4.66 -14.54
CA ASN A 299 -6.56 -4.30 -15.23
C ASN A 299 -6.95 -2.85 -14.94
N GLU A 300 -7.36 -2.10 -15.96
CA GLU A 300 -7.75 -0.69 -15.85
C GLU A 300 -8.98 -0.46 -14.97
N LEU A 301 -9.85 -1.47 -14.87
CA LEU A 301 -11.08 -1.43 -14.09
C LEU A 301 -10.93 -2.04 -12.68
N VAL A 302 -9.69 -2.18 -12.16
CA VAL A 302 -9.47 -2.79 -10.82
C VAL A 302 -10.13 -2.01 -9.70
N PHE A 303 -10.25 -0.69 -9.86
CA PHE A 303 -10.92 0.21 -8.93
C PHE A 303 -12.31 0.60 -9.36
N ASP A 304 -12.79 0.13 -10.52
CA ASP A 304 -13.87 0.73 -11.30
C ASP A 304 -14.90 1.50 -10.46
N VAL A 305 -15.22 2.68 -10.96
CA VAL A 305 -16.10 3.61 -10.27
C VAL A 305 -17.28 3.87 -11.21
N LEU A 306 -18.45 3.48 -10.76
CA LEU A 306 -19.66 3.93 -11.41
C LEU A 306 -19.70 5.46 -11.41
N PRO A 307 -20.17 6.12 -12.48
CA PRO A 307 -20.09 7.59 -12.66
C PRO A 307 -20.67 8.46 -11.54
N LYS A 308 -21.37 7.87 -10.58
CA LYS A 308 -22.01 8.56 -9.45
C LYS A 308 -21.32 8.35 -8.10
N ASP A 309 -20.23 7.57 -8.05
CA ASP A 309 -19.55 7.27 -6.80
C ASP A 309 -18.49 8.32 -6.46
N THR A 310 -18.62 8.94 -5.30
CA THR A 310 -17.65 9.90 -4.72
C THR A 310 -16.47 9.18 -4.05
N ARG A 311 -16.03 8.02 -4.55
CA ARG A 311 -15.01 7.20 -3.90
C ARG A 311 -13.65 7.88 -3.87
N ILE A 312 -12.95 7.63 -2.76
CA ILE A 312 -11.58 8.08 -2.57
C ILE A 312 -10.66 7.07 -3.28
N PHE A 313 -9.91 7.54 -4.28
CA PHE A 313 -8.84 6.75 -4.90
C PHE A 313 -7.61 6.71 -4.00
N PRO A 314 -6.78 5.65 -4.11
CA PRO A 314 -5.52 5.63 -3.40
C PRO A 314 -4.67 6.84 -3.77
N SER A 315 -4.03 7.43 -2.77
CA SER A 315 -3.10 8.55 -2.99
C SER A 315 -1.73 8.08 -3.47
N PHE A 316 -1.40 6.82 -3.22
CA PHE A 316 -0.14 6.19 -3.58
C PHE A 316 -0.33 4.79 -4.17
N ILE A 317 0.32 4.55 -5.32
CA ILE A 317 0.41 3.21 -5.92
C ILE A 317 1.87 2.93 -6.28
N SER A 318 2.37 1.75 -5.90
CA SER A 318 3.63 1.20 -6.39
C SER A 318 3.38 -0.08 -7.16
N LEU A 319 3.77 -0.09 -8.44
CA LEU A 319 3.78 -1.24 -9.33
C LEU A 319 5.20 -1.55 -9.82
N ALA A 320 6.21 -1.15 -9.05
CA ALA A 320 7.61 -1.29 -9.43
C ALA A 320 8.07 -2.75 -9.50
N ARG A 321 9.07 -3.02 -10.33
CA ARG A 321 9.72 -4.35 -10.45
C ARG A 321 8.75 -5.50 -10.72
N ASN A 322 7.78 -5.27 -11.61
CA ASN A 322 6.89 -6.29 -12.16
C ASN A 322 7.27 -6.60 -13.63
N ARG A 323 6.39 -7.26 -14.35
CA ARG A 323 6.53 -7.50 -15.80
C ARG A 323 5.47 -6.77 -16.64
N LEU A 324 5.05 -5.59 -16.16
CA LEU A 324 4.11 -4.76 -16.90
C LEU A 324 4.78 -4.18 -18.14
N SER A 325 4.17 -4.35 -19.29
CA SER A 325 4.71 -3.82 -20.55
C SER A 325 3.84 -2.71 -21.15
N LYS A 326 2.59 -2.61 -20.75
CA LYS A 326 1.64 -1.64 -21.29
C LYS A 326 0.77 -1.05 -20.19
N LEU A 327 0.51 0.25 -20.30
CA LEU A 327 -0.52 0.99 -19.59
C LEU A 327 -1.13 1.95 -20.62
N ASN A 328 -2.37 1.74 -21.01
CA ASN A 328 -3.05 2.58 -21.97
C ASN A 328 -3.61 3.87 -21.31
N TYR A 329 -4.12 4.79 -22.10
CA TYR A 329 -4.63 6.09 -21.62
C TYR A 329 -5.83 5.99 -20.67
N THR A 330 -6.55 4.86 -20.62
CA THR A 330 -7.70 4.65 -19.72
C THR A 330 -7.31 4.73 -18.25
N TYR A 331 -6.04 4.44 -17.91
CA TYR A 331 -5.50 4.65 -16.56
C TYR A 331 -5.35 6.13 -16.18
N GLY A 332 -5.49 7.07 -17.11
CA GLY A 332 -5.38 8.50 -16.84
C GLY A 332 -6.31 8.98 -15.74
N PHE A 333 -7.53 8.40 -15.65
CA PHE A 333 -8.46 8.72 -14.58
C PHE A 333 -7.92 8.35 -13.19
N LEU A 334 -7.28 7.20 -13.04
CA LEU A 334 -6.62 6.80 -11.80
C LEU A 334 -5.47 7.76 -11.46
N PHE A 335 -4.60 8.05 -12.45
CA PHE A 335 -3.43 8.91 -12.26
C PHE A 335 -3.78 10.34 -11.91
N LYS A 336 -4.91 10.86 -12.35
CA LYS A 336 -5.41 12.20 -11.99
C LYS A 336 -5.62 12.36 -10.48
N ASN A 337 -5.92 11.27 -9.78
CA ASN A 337 -6.22 11.26 -8.35
C ASN A 337 -5.02 10.84 -7.48
N LEU A 338 -3.95 10.32 -8.09
CA LEU A 338 -2.75 9.92 -7.37
C LEU A 338 -1.90 11.15 -6.97
N LYS A 339 -1.36 11.09 -5.76
CA LYS A 339 -0.29 12.02 -5.32
C LYS A 339 1.09 11.50 -5.73
N ARG A 340 1.24 10.17 -5.78
CA ARG A 340 2.52 9.52 -6.14
C ARG A 340 2.29 8.13 -6.72
N ALA A 341 3.03 7.81 -7.78
CA ALA A 341 3.07 6.49 -8.39
C ALA A 341 4.52 6.03 -8.62
N ASP A 342 4.81 4.75 -8.36
CA ASP A 342 6.08 4.13 -8.70
C ASP A 342 5.87 3.05 -9.77
N LEU A 343 6.38 3.30 -10.97
CA LEU A 343 6.29 2.42 -12.13
C LEU A 343 7.67 1.92 -12.59
N THR A 344 8.71 2.13 -11.78
CA THR A 344 10.09 1.84 -12.14
C THR A 344 10.35 0.34 -12.35
N HIS A 345 11.38 0.01 -13.14
CA HIS A 345 11.85 -1.35 -13.34
C HIS A 345 10.79 -2.33 -13.88
N ASN A 346 9.90 -1.85 -14.75
CA ASN A 346 9.04 -2.67 -15.57
C ASN A 346 9.54 -2.70 -17.03
N PRO A 347 9.31 -3.76 -17.80
CA PRO A 347 9.75 -3.85 -19.20
C PRO A 347 8.79 -3.10 -20.13
N TRP A 348 8.69 -1.78 -20.02
CA TRP A 348 7.74 -0.97 -20.79
C TRP A 348 7.95 -1.11 -22.29
N HIS A 349 6.87 -1.30 -23.02
CA HIS A 349 6.81 -1.16 -24.47
C HIS A 349 6.41 0.29 -24.78
N CYS A 350 7.32 1.02 -25.39
CA CYS A 350 7.10 2.43 -25.69
C CYS A 350 6.56 2.59 -27.11
N ASP A 351 5.28 2.90 -27.17
CA ASP A 351 4.50 3.22 -28.36
C ASP A 351 3.62 4.46 -28.06
N CYS A 352 2.71 4.79 -28.96
CA CYS A 352 1.82 5.94 -28.76
C CYS A 352 0.90 5.77 -27.54
N ASP A 353 0.55 4.54 -27.20
CA ASP A 353 -0.42 4.24 -26.13
C ASP A 353 0.09 4.56 -24.75
N ILE A 354 1.42 4.63 -24.54
CA ILE A 354 2.00 4.90 -23.21
C ILE A 354 2.40 6.38 -23.02
N LEU A 355 2.45 7.20 -24.06
CA LEU A 355 2.92 8.58 -24.00
C LEU A 355 2.10 9.50 -23.08
N TRP A 356 0.85 9.16 -22.82
CA TRP A 356 -0.01 9.91 -21.90
C TRP A 356 0.61 10.03 -20.49
N LEU A 357 1.47 9.09 -20.07
CA LEU A 357 2.15 9.13 -18.78
C LEU A 357 3.07 10.35 -18.64
N GLN A 358 3.56 10.94 -19.73
CA GLN A 358 4.37 12.16 -19.70
C GLN A 358 3.61 13.34 -19.07
N ALA A 359 2.28 13.40 -19.24
CA ALA A 359 1.42 14.41 -18.62
C ALA A 359 1.38 14.29 -17.08
N TYR A 360 1.72 13.12 -16.54
CA TYR A 360 1.70 12.82 -15.09
C TYR A 360 3.10 12.75 -14.49
N ARG A 361 4.09 13.40 -15.12
CA ARG A 361 5.49 13.43 -14.68
C ARG A 361 5.65 13.77 -13.20
N SER A 362 4.90 14.73 -12.69
CA SER A 362 4.97 15.19 -11.29
C SER A 362 4.49 14.14 -10.28
N VAL A 363 3.66 13.19 -10.72
CA VAL A 363 3.13 12.10 -9.91
C VAL A 363 4.11 10.92 -9.84
N LEU A 364 4.96 10.75 -10.86
CA LEU A 364 5.84 9.61 -10.98
C LEU A 364 7.06 9.73 -10.05
N HIS A 365 7.24 8.72 -9.22
CA HIS A 365 8.43 8.58 -8.39
C HIS A 365 9.62 8.11 -9.23
N ARG A 366 10.79 8.75 -9.09
CA ARG A 366 12.01 8.43 -9.87
C ARG A 366 11.69 8.27 -11.35
N GLN A 367 11.01 9.25 -11.89
CA GLN A 367 10.50 9.28 -13.26
C GLN A 367 11.54 8.89 -14.33
N ASP A 368 12.83 9.23 -14.13
CA ASP A 368 13.92 8.91 -15.05
C ASP A 368 14.23 7.40 -15.12
N ASN A 369 13.76 6.64 -14.14
CA ASN A 369 13.86 5.17 -14.09
C ASN A 369 12.64 4.45 -14.66
N VAL A 370 11.65 5.17 -15.21
CA VAL A 370 10.58 4.60 -16.03
C VAL A 370 11.12 4.54 -17.46
N ARG A 371 11.69 3.38 -17.84
CA ARG A 371 12.46 3.22 -19.07
C ARG A 371 11.81 2.24 -20.03
N CYS A 372 11.99 2.50 -21.31
CA CYS A 372 11.58 1.60 -22.39
C CYS A 372 12.43 0.32 -22.39
N ASN A 373 11.80 -0.83 -22.57
CA ASN A 373 12.48 -2.09 -22.84
C ASN A 373 12.32 -2.50 -24.32
N SER A 374 11.26 -2.05 -24.97
CA SER A 374 10.99 -2.25 -26.37
C SER A 374 10.26 -1.02 -26.96
N PRO A 375 10.33 -0.77 -28.26
CA PRO A 375 11.10 -1.50 -29.27
C PRO A 375 12.63 -1.35 -29.06
N PRO A 376 13.47 -2.14 -29.77
CA PRO A 376 14.92 -2.18 -29.55
C PRO A 376 15.63 -0.83 -29.69
N ASN A 377 15.20 0.03 -30.62
CA ASN A 377 15.74 1.37 -30.84
C ASN A 377 15.51 2.35 -29.68
N LEU A 378 14.50 2.07 -28.83
CA LEU A 378 14.17 2.89 -27.65
C LEU A 378 14.63 2.27 -26.34
N LYS A 379 15.28 1.10 -26.39
CA LYS A 379 15.68 0.36 -25.18
C LYS A 379 16.54 1.23 -24.25
N ASN A 380 16.21 1.23 -22.97
CA ASN A 380 16.81 2.00 -21.88
C ASN A 380 16.59 3.54 -21.95
N LYS A 381 15.90 4.05 -22.96
CA LYS A 381 15.53 5.48 -23.00
C LYS A 381 14.46 5.76 -21.94
N SER A 382 14.55 6.89 -21.24
CA SER A 382 13.50 7.29 -20.30
C SER A 382 12.22 7.61 -21.07
N LEU A 383 11.09 7.09 -20.59
CA LEU A 383 9.79 7.40 -21.17
C LEU A 383 9.49 8.90 -21.14
N MET A 384 10.02 9.61 -20.14
CA MET A 384 9.85 11.06 -19.97
C MET A 384 10.64 11.89 -20.99
N GLU A 385 11.61 11.28 -21.69
CA GLU A 385 12.47 11.92 -22.69
C GLU A 385 12.06 11.59 -24.14
N LEU A 386 11.02 10.76 -24.32
CA LEU A 386 10.52 10.43 -25.67
C LEU A 386 9.92 11.66 -26.35
N SER A 387 10.25 11.82 -27.61
CA SER A 387 9.87 12.94 -28.45
C SER A 387 9.31 12.50 -29.81
N SER A 388 8.89 13.45 -30.63
CA SER A 388 8.46 13.20 -32.01
C SER A 388 9.56 12.61 -32.91
N ALA A 389 10.82 12.80 -32.58
CA ALA A 389 11.93 12.18 -33.31
C ALA A 389 12.04 10.67 -33.01
N ASP A 390 11.60 10.23 -31.84
CA ASP A 390 11.66 8.84 -31.40
C ASP A 390 10.43 8.02 -31.88
N LEU A 391 9.28 8.66 -31.89
CA LEU A 391 7.98 8.07 -32.25
C LEU A 391 7.21 9.03 -33.17
N PRO A 392 7.67 9.25 -34.41
CA PRO A 392 7.08 10.24 -35.31
C PRO A 392 5.60 9.93 -35.63
N GLU A 393 5.21 8.67 -35.63
CA GLU A 393 3.84 8.21 -35.84
C GLU A 393 2.86 8.67 -34.74
N CYS A 394 3.35 8.97 -33.54
CA CYS A 394 2.51 9.38 -32.40
C CYS A 394 2.20 10.88 -32.39
N TYR A 395 2.93 11.64 -33.14
CA TYR A 395 2.75 13.08 -33.27
C TYR A 395 2.19 13.36 -34.65
N PRO A 396 0.87 13.64 -34.81
CA PRO A 396 0.33 13.98 -36.12
C PRO A 396 1.16 15.15 -36.65
N ALA A 397 1.80 14.91 -37.80
CA ALA A 397 2.55 15.94 -38.46
C ALA A 397 1.67 17.17 -38.54
N GLU A 398 2.24 18.37 -38.30
CA GLU A 398 1.60 19.67 -38.54
C GLU A 398 1.27 19.88 -40.01
N TYR A 399 0.61 18.89 -40.65
CA TYR A 399 0.17 18.96 -42.02
C TYR A 399 -0.96 19.99 -42.22
N GLY A 400 -1.59 20.44 -41.11
CA GLY A 400 -2.65 21.43 -41.17
C GLY A 400 -2.18 22.88 -41.42
N LYS A 401 -1.04 23.30 -40.93
CA LYS A 401 -0.61 24.72 -41.04
C LYS A 401 -0.05 25.10 -42.41
N LYS A 402 0.62 24.18 -43.13
CA LYS A 402 1.07 24.46 -44.49
C LYS A 402 -0.09 24.35 -45.50
N SER A 403 -0.98 23.38 -45.33
CA SER A 403 -2.14 23.20 -46.20
C SER A 403 -3.11 24.39 -46.12
N HIS A 404 -3.43 24.87 -44.91
CA HIS A 404 -4.27 26.07 -44.76
C HIS A 404 -3.66 27.33 -45.35
N ARG A 405 -2.35 27.55 -45.22
CA ARG A 405 -1.70 28.69 -45.89
C ARG A 405 -1.75 28.62 -47.39
N ILE A 406 -1.52 27.41 -47.95
CA ILE A 406 -1.62 27.21 -49.42
C ILE A 406 -3.07 27.40 -49.88
N VAL A 407 -4.07 26.83 -49.18
CA VAL A 407 -5.48 27.00 -49.50
C VAL A 407 -5.93 28.48 -49.39
N ILE A 408 -5.48 29.20 -48.38
CA ILE A 408 -5.78 30.64 -48.23
C ILE A 408 -5.15 31.44 -49.37
N VAL A 409 -3.87 31.18 -49.71
CA VAL A 409 -3.18 31.87 -50.79
C VAL A 409 -3.85 31.57 -52.16
N THR A 410 -4.25 30.32 -52.43
CA THR A 410 -4.94 30.00 -53.69
C THR A 410 -6.35 30.61 -53.74
N LEU A 411 -7.08 30.65 -52.65
CA LEU A 411 -8.39 31.33 -52.58
C LEU A 411 -8.26 32.84 -52.78
N THR A 412 -7.27 33.48 -52.15
CA THR A 412 -7.06 34.93 -52.33
C THR A 412 -6.68 35.28 -53.77
N VAL A 413 -5.81 34.49 -54.42
CA VAL A 413 -5.47 34.67 -55.82
C VAL A 413 -6.70 34.48 -56.74
N ALA A 414 -7.51 33.45 -56.47
CA ALA A 414 -8.76 33.22 -57.25
C ALA A 414 -9.74 34.38 -57.11
N ILE A 415 -9.93 34.92 -55.89
CA ILE A 415 -10.81 36.06 -55.65
C ILE A 415 -10.29 37.30 -56.37
N VAL A 416 -8.98 37.59 -56.34
CA VAL A 416 -8.38 38.75 -57.06
C VAL A 416 -8.58 38.62 -58.59
N LEU A 417 -8.42 37.38 -59.13
CA LEU A 417 -8.67 37.13 -60.54
C LEU A 417 -10.15 37.31 -60.92
N LEU A 418 -11.06 36.81 -60.09
CA LEU A 418 -12.49 37.01 -60.25
C LEU A 418 -12.90 38.51 -60.19
N CYS A 419 -12.38 39.21 -59.24
CA CYS A 419 -12.61 40.67 -59.14
C CYS A 419 -12.05 41.42 -60.37
N GLY A 420 -10.87 40.99 -60.88
CA GLY A 420 -10.31 41.52 -62.12
C GLY A 420 -11.22 41.28 -63.37
N VAL A 421 -11.72 40.05 -63.50
CA VAL A 421 -12.67 39.72 -64.57
C VAL A 421 -13.99 40.50 -64.47
N VAL A 422 -14.54 40.64 -63.26
CA VAL A 422 -15.76 41.42 -63.01
C VAL A 422 -15.51 42.90 -63.30
N PHE A 423 -14.33 43.47 -62.91
CA PHE A 423 -13.94 44.81 -63.22
C PHE A 423 -13.86 45.07 -64.75
N VAL A 424 -13.25 44.14 -65.51
CA VAL A 424 -13.19 44.21 -66.97
C VAL A 424 -14.57 44.14 -67.61
N LEU A 425 -15.45 43.25 -67.12
CA LEU A 425 -16.83 43.17 -67.63
C LEU A 425 -17.69 44.39 -67.31
N ILE A 426 -17.44 45.07 -66.19
CA ILE A 426 -18.13 46.34 -65.84
C ILE A 426 -17.57 47.49 -66.65
N ARG A 427 -16.26 47.52 -66.92
CA ARG A 427 -15.61 48.63 -67.64
C ARG A 427 -15.79 48.53 -69.15
N TYR A 428 -16.03 47.35 -69.69
CA TYR A 428 -16.27 47.09 -71.10
C TYR A 428 -17.55 46.26 -71.24
N PRO A 429 -18.74 46.90 -71.17
CA PRO A 429 -20.00 46.20 -71.37
C PRO A 429 -20.02 45.67 -72.81
N PHE A 430 -20.22 44.42 -72.96
CA PHE A 430 -20.35 43.68 -74.22
C PHE A 430 -21.56 44.20 -74.99
N SER A 431 -21.34 45.21 -75.86
CA SER A 431 -22.33 45.73 -76.76
C SER A 431 -22.48 44.84 -78.08
N TRP A 432 -22.28 43.58 -77.99
CA TRP A 432 -22.24 42.74 -79.18
C TRP A 432 -23.05 41.45 -79.10
N LEU A 433 -24.24 41.49 -78.61
CA LEU A 433 -25.23 40.39 -78.81
C LEU A 433 -26.61 40.89 -78.53
N ALA A 434 -27.05 41.80 -79.41
CA ALA A 434 -28.47 42.06 -79.59
C ALA A 434 -28.83 41.69 -81.07
N GLY A 435 -29.17 40.45 -81.21
CA GLY A 435 -29.75 39.96 -82.46
C GLY A 435 -31.13 39.34 -82.20
N ASN A 436 -32.14 40.02 -82.77
CA ASN A 436 -33.53 39.71 -82.73
C ASN A 436 -33.92 38.22 -82.66
N THR A 437 -34.92 37.89 -81.85
CA THR A 437 -36.16 37.26 -82.37
C THR A 437 -37.30 37.38 -81.32
N THR A 438 -38.39 37.78 -81.85
CA THR A 438 -39.72 38.02 -81.31
C THR A 438 -40.48 36.72 -81.03
N VAL A 439 -41.54 36.88 -80.22
CA VAL A 439 -42.81 36.11 -80.15
C VAL A 439 -43.01 35.33 -78.78
N GLY A 440 -43.97 35.88 -78.04
CA GLY A 440 -44.59 35.24 -76.86
C GLY A 440 -45.77 34.36 -77.33
N PRO A 441 -46.85 34.13 -76.60
CA PRO A 441 -47.04 34.08 -75.17
C PRO A 441 -47.77 32.78 -74.71
N ASN A 442 -48.08 32.72 -73.44
CA ASN A 442 -49.19 31.99 -72.76
C ASN A 442 -48.78 30.92 -71.70
N LEU A 443 -49.03 31.33 -70.52
CA LEU A 443 -49.63 30.72 -69.35
C LEU A 443 -50.24 29.30 -69.50
N PRO A 444 -50.49 28.52 -68.39
CA PRO A 444 -50.75 28.96 -67.00
C PRO A 444 -50.14 28.10 -65.85
N TYR A 445 -49.98 28.73 -64.74
CA TYR A 445 -50.21 28.42 -63.36
C TYR A 445 -50.82 27.07 -62.99
N ARG A 446 -50.18 26.34 -62.08
CA ARG A 446 -50.85 25.53 -61.07
C ARG A 446 -49.91 25.21 -59.88
N SER A 447 -50.19 25.83 -58.75
CA SER A 447 -49.91 25.34 -57.41
C SER A 447 -51.11 24.48 -56.97
N PRO A 448 -51.14 23.99 -55.77
CA PRO A 448 -50.26 23.24 -54.87
C PRO A 448 -50.94 21.98 -54.33
N SER A 449 -50.25 21.17 -53.52
CA SER A 449 -50.92 20.49 -52.39
C SER A 449 -49.92 19.65 -51.60
N THR A 450 -49.75 20.03 -50.37
CA THR A 450 -49.54 19.14 -49.23
C THR A 450 -50.76 18.23 -49.04
N PRO A 451 -50.80 17.14 -48.30
CA PRO A 451 -50.37 17.01 -46.94
C PRO A 451 -49.86 15.59 -46.48
N VAL A 452 -49.15 15.58 -45.34
CA VAL A 452 -49.47 14.86 -44.09
C VAL A 452 -49.69 13.34 -44.16
N SER A 453 -48.87 12.59 -43.41
CA SER A 453 -49.31 11.71 -42.31
C SER A 453 -48.13 10.88 -41.73
N GLU A 454 -47.82 11.12 -40.49
CA GLU A 454 -47.50 10.04 -39.53
C GLU A 454 -48.70 9.07 -39.47
N PRO A 455 -48.53 7.80 -39.01
CA PRO A 455 -48.42 7.50 -37.60
C PRO A 455 -47.62 6.22 -37.17
N GLU A 456 -47.17 6.29 -35.94
CA GLU A 456 -47.51 5.38 -34.83
C GLU A 456 -46.93 3.96 -34.73
N HIS A 457 -46.31 3.77 -33.55
CA HIS A 457 -46.41 2.66 -32.59
C HIS A 457 -46.15 1.20 -32.98
N ARG A 458 -45.23 0.61 -32.21
CA ARG A 458 -45.40 -0.59 -31.34
C ARG A 458 -44.07 -0.97 -30.72
N GLU A 459 -43.95 -0.75 -29.40
CA GLU A 459 -44.15 -1.70 -28.29
C GLU A 459 -43.26 -2.94 -28.30
N ASN A 460 -42.50 -2.99 -27.19
CA ASN A 460 -41.96 -4.15 -26.45
C ASN A 460 -42.87 -5.39 -26.56
N PRO A 461 -42.49 -6.62 -26.18
CA PRO A 461 -41.81 -6.95 -24.90
C PRO A 461 -40.93 -8.25 -24.94
N PHE A 462 -40.45 -8.57 -23.73
CA PHE A 462 -40.07 -9.85 -23.08
C PHE A 462 -38.63 -9.79 -22.55
N SER A 463 -38.37 -9.64 -21.28
CA SER A 463 -38.59 -10.35 -19.99
C SER A 463 -38.16 -11.82 -20.00
N ILE A 464 -37.32 -12.16 -18.96
CA ILE A 464 -37.15 -13.39 -18.19
C ILE A 464 -36.15 -14.42 -18.78
N GLN A 465 -35.04 -14.64 -18.20
CA GLN A 465 -34.60 -15.50 -17.08
C GLN A 465 -33.20 -15.12 -16.61
#